data_4b82f5d4e04f0d93b60795bfce5af536
#
_entry.id   4b82f5d4e04f0d93b60795bfce5af536
#
_cell.length_a   1.000
_cell.length_b   1.000
_cell.length_c   1.000
_cell.angle_alpha   90.00
_cell.angle_beta   90.00
_cell.angle_gamma   90.00
#
_symmetry.space_group_name_H-M   'P 1'
#
loop_
_entity.id
_entity.type
_entity.pdbx_description
1 polymer ?
#
loop_
_entity_poly.entity_id
_entity_poly.type
_entity_poly.pdbx_seq_one_letter_code
_entity_poly.pdbx_strand_id
1 'polypeptide(L)'
;METQTATSIPIPGVKGDSGVTFTTGFRAGMLYPLALGSQSHPQHSRINDRFQLGGPTDVRGFRLSGLGPRDGPDSVGGDVYAAGSANLLFPLPRVGTEKPFRFQAFVNGGRLLALKGLDKEERMDSNAAQKSVYSTIAELGNGLPSLAAGFGLVYAHPVARFELNFSLPLVLRKGEEGRKGLQFGIGINFL
;
A
#
# COMPACT_ATOMS: atom_id res chain seq x y z
N MET A 1 10.59 8.05 7.07
CA MET A 1 9.37 8.70 7.59
C MET A 1 8.18 8.02 6.93
N GLU A 2 7.22 7.60 7.69
CA GLU A 2 5.99 6.97 7.21
C GLU A 2 4.78 7.72 7.79
N THR A 3 3.76 7.91 6.98
CA THR A 3 2.51 8.57 7.40
C THR A 3 1.33 7.72 6.94
N GLN A 4 0.41 7.45 7.86
CA GLN A 4 -0.83 6.75 7.59
C GLN A 4 -2.01 7.59 8.05
N THR A 5 -3.04 7.68 7.20
CA THR A 5 -4.29 8.36 7.51
C THR A 5 -5.45 7.46 7.10
N ALA A 6 -6.39 7.25 7.99
CA ALA A 6 -7.62 6.52 7.72
C ALA A 6 -8.82 7.34 8.18
N THR A 7 -9.85 7.44 7.36
CA THR A 7 -11.08 8.16 7.66
C THR A 7 -12.28 7.29 7.34
N SER A 8 -13.23 7.24 8.26
CA SER A 8 -14.50 6.52 8.09
C SER A 8 -15.63 7.55 8.07
N ILE A 9 -16.41 7.54 6.99
CA ILE A 9 -17.50 8.52 6.78
C ILE A 9 -18.81 7.75 6.61
N PRO A 10 -19.87 8.07 7.38
CA PRO A 10 -21.21 7.57 7.11
C PRO A 10 -21.70 8.16 5.77
N ILE A 11 -22.35 7.33 4.96
CA ILE A 11 -22.82 7.77 3.64
C ILE A 11 -24.05 8.67 3.82
N PRO A 12 -24.02 9.93 3.34
CA PRO A 12 -25.18 10.81 3.40
C PRO A 12 -26.34 10.23 2.55
N GLY A 13 -27.56 10.22 3.12
CA GLY A 13 -28.76 9.69 2.46
C GLY A 13 -29.08 8.22 2.78
N VAL A 14 -28.19 7.50 3.43
CA VAL A 14 -28.45 6.17 3.99
C VAL A 14 -28.80 6.36 5.47
N LYS A 15 -29.94 5.80 5.91
CA LYS A 15 -30.36 5.90 7.33
C LYS A 15 -29.20 5.46 8.20
N GLY A 16 -28.85 6.24 9.23
CA GLY A 16 -27.71 5.97 10.12
C GLY A 16 -27.71 4.56 10.75
N ASP A 17 -28.88 3.94 10.78
CA ASP A 17 -29.12 2.57 11.27
C ASP A 17 -28.83 1.47 10.22
N SER A 18 -28.50 1.84 9.00
CA SER A 18 -28.25 0.87 7.91
C SER A 18 -26.92 0.11 8.05
N GLY A 19 -26.01 0.59 8.90
CA GLY A 19 -24.71 -0.04 9.14
C GLY A 19 -23.75 -0.03 7.93
N VAL A 20 -24.04 0.76 6.89
CA VAL A 20 -23.18 0.92 5.73
C VAL A 20 -22.11 1.96 6.05
N THR A 21 -20.84 1.62 5.84
CA THR A 21 -19.71 2.49 6.17
C THR A 21 -18.76 2.59 4.99
N PHE A 22 -18.38 3.81 4.65
CA PHE A 22 -17.32 4.07 3.68
C PHE A 22 -16.03 4.42 4.41
N THR A 23 -14.95 3.72 4.09
CA THR A 23 -13.64 3.94 4.71
C THR A 23 -12.61 4.21 3.63
N THR A 24 -11.84 5.27 3.81
CA THR A 24 -10.69 5.57 2.97
C THR A 24 -9.42 5.51 3.80
N GLY A 25 -8.34 5.04 3.21
CA GLY A 25 -7.03 5.01 3.83
C GLY A 25 -5.98 5.45 2.83
N PHE A 26 -5.01 6.19 3.31
CA PHE A 26 -3.83 6.60 2.55
C PHE A 26 -2.58 6.39 3.39
N ARG A 27 -1.54 5.84 2.77
CA ARG A 27 -0.23 5.65 3.38
C ARG A 27 0.85 6.10 2.42
N ALA A 28 1.86 6.75 2.95
CA ALA A 28 3.05 7.13 2.20
C ALA A 28 4.27 7.02 3.08
N GLY A 29 5.38 6.64 2.50
CA GLY A 29 6.65 6.52 3.20
C GLY A 29 7.82 6.85 2.30
N MET A 30 8.88 7.36 2.92
CA MET A 30 10.12 7.70 2.25
C MET A 30 11.32 7.32 3.14
N LEU A 31 12.25 6.62 2.53
CA LEU A 31 13.59 6.37 3.07
C LEU A 31 14.56 7.38 2.48
N TYR A 32 15.25 8.10 3.34
CA TYR A 32 16.31 9.01 2.94
C TYR A 32 17.67 8.47 3.41
N PRO A 33 18.60 8.20 2.51
CA PRO A 33 19.93 7.75 2.89
C PRO A 33 20.68 8.90 3.58
N LEU A 34 20.92 8.77 4.89
CA LEU A 34 21.73 9.70 5.64
C LEU A 34 23.20 9.28 5.55
N ALA A 35 24.08 10.19 5.14
CA ALA A 35 25.52 10.00 5.23
C ALA A 35 25.96 10.21 6.68
N LEU A 36 26.06 9.12 7.45
CA LEU A 36 26.59 9.14 8.82
C LEU A 36 28.03 8.62 8.81
N GLY A 37 28.97 9.48 9.17
CA GLY A 37 30.38 9.14 9.35
C GLY A 37 31.31 9.72 8.30
N SER A 38 32.63 9.38 8.41
CA SER A 38 33.70 9.94 7.59
C SER A 38 33.70 9.48 6.11
N GLN A 39 32.74 8.74 5.68
CA GLN A 39 32.51 8.40 4.26
C GLN A 39 31.47 9.34 3.69
N SER A 40 31.94 10.30 2.91
CA SER A 40 31.14 11.37 2.30
C SER A 40 30.20 10.92 1.16
N HIS A 41 29.89 9.64 1.04
CA HIS A 41 29.07 9.14 -0.05
C HIS A 41 27.73 8.60 0.47
N PRO A 42 26.58 9.06 -0.07
CA PRO A 42 25.29 8.49 0.24
C PRO A 42 25.28 7.00 -0.16
N GLN A 43 25.17 6.13 0.84
CA GLN A 43 25.03 4.70 0.61
C GLN A 43 23.61 4.40 0.15
N HIS A 44 23.49 3.45 -0.78
CA HIS A 44 22.17 2.90 -1.12
C HIS A 44 21.52 2.32 0.12
N SER A 45 20.20 2.47 0.22
CA SER A 45 19.41 1.82 1.26
C SER A 45 19.63 0.31 1.23
N ARG A 46 19.83 -0.28 2.40
CA ARG A 46 19.95 -1.74 2.50
C ARG A 46 18.63 -2.38 2.14
N ILE A 47 18.65 -3.53 1.49
CA ILE A 47 17.46 -4.24 1.04
C ILE A 47 16.49 -4.55 2.19
N ASN A 48 17.03 -4.78 3.40
CA ASN A 48 16.24 -5.08 4.60
C ASN A 48 15.50 -3.85 5.17
N ASP A 49 15.94 -2.64 4.82
CA ASP A 49 15.34 -1.40 5.31
C ASP A 49 14.32 -0.84 4.32
N ARG A 50 14.26 -1.40 3.11
CA ARG A 50 13.37 -0.94 2.06
C ARG A 50 11.92 -1.30 2.32
N PHE A 51 11.05 -0.43 1.89
CA PHE A 51 9.61 -0.70 1.90
C PHE A 51 9.26 -1.81 0.93
N GLN A 52 8.31 -2.63 1.35
CA GLN A 52 7.68 -3.63 0.52
C GLN A 52 6.18 -3.35 0.47
N LEU A 53 5.58 -3.52 -0.70
CA LEU A 53 4.18 -3.20 -0.92
C LEU A 53 3.47 -4.34 -1.64
N GLY A 54 2.23 -4.62 -1.21
CA GLY A 54 1.38 -5.68 -1.76
C GLY A 54 1.13 -6.82 -0.79
N GLY A 55 -0.01 -7.43 -0.93
CA GLY A 55 -0.47 -8.55 -0.10
C GLY A 55 -1.91 -8.39 0.38
N PRO A 56 -2.47 -9.44 0.98
CA PRO A 56 -3.90 -9.49 1.33
C PRO A 56 -4.34 -8.47 2.39
N THR A 57 -3.45 -8.03 3.25
CA THR A 57 -3.71 -7.04 4.30
C THR A 57 -3.19 -5.65 3.97
N ASP A 58 -2.47 -5.53 2.86
CA ASP A 58 -1.82 -4.30 2.42
C ASP A 58 -2.50 -3.75 1.14
N VAL A 59 -1.93 -3.99 -0.03
CA VAL A 59 -2.57 -3.70 -1.33
C VAL A 59 -3.10 -5.01 -1.89
N ARG A 60 -4.42 -5.23 -1.70
CA ARG A 60 -5.09 -6.46 -2.12
C ARG A 60 -5.08 -6.59 -3.65
N GLY A 61 -5.07 -7.82 -4.16
CA GLY A 61 -4.99 -8.08 -5.59
C GLY A 61 -3.57 -8.18 -6.11
N PHE A 62 -2.58 -8.08 -5.23
CA PHE A 62 -1.17 -8.29 -5.53
C PHE A 62 -0.58 -9.39 -4.64
N ARG A 63 0.50 -10.00 -5.09
CA ARG A 63 1.29 -10.91 -4.25
C ARG A 63 1.93 -10.15 -3.10
N LEU A 64 2.34 -10.88 -2.08
CA LEU A 64 3.16 -10.31 -1.02
C LEU A 64 4.42 -9.73 -1.65
N SER A 65 4.71 -8.45 -1.35
CA SER A 65 5.81 -7.69 -1.98
C SER A 65 5.74 -7.67 -3.52
N GLY A 66 4.53 -7.79 -4.08
CA GLY A 66 4.31 -7.88 -5.53
C GLY A 66 4.37 -6.56 -6.28
N LEU A 67 4.40 -5.44 -5.57
CA LEU A 67 4.49 -4.10 -6.14
C LEU A 67 5.91 -3.56 -6.04
N GLY A 68 6.33 -2.84 -7.07
CA GLY A 68 7.59 -2.11 -7.09
C GLY A 68 8.73 -2.80 -7.84
N PRO A 69 9.97 -2.33 -7.62
CA PRO A 69 11.14 -2.82 -8.34
C PRO A 69 11.46 -4.27 -8.02
N ARG A 70 11.91 -4.99 -9.04
CA ARG A 70 12.30 -6.39 -8.95
C ARG A 70 13.64 -6.64 -9.62
N ASP A 71 14.34 -7.66 -9.13
CA ASP A 71 15.50 -8.24 -9.78
C ASP A 71 15.19 -9.71 -10.11
N GLY A 72 14.88 -9.97 -11.37
CA GLY A 72 14.35 -11.25 -11.79
C GLY A 72 13.04 -11.61 -11.06
N PRO A 73 12.97 -12.77 -10.38
CA PRO A 73 11.80 -13.20 -9.62
C PRO A 73 11.66 -12.50 -8.26
N ASP A 74 12.72 -11.86 -7.76
CA ASP A 74 12.79 -11.38 -6.38
C ASP A 74 12.38 -9.91 -6.28
N SER A 75 11.62 -9.58 -5.22
CA SER A 75 11.29 -8.20 -4.88
C SER A 75 12.46 -7.56 -4.14
N VAL A 76 12.98 -6.47 -4.68
CA VAL A 76 14.07 -5.70 -4.04
C VAL A 76 13.57 -4.56 -3.17
N GLY A 77 12.24 -4.37 -3.10
CA GLY A 77 11.64 -3.26 -2.36
C GLY A 77 11.93 -1.89 -2.97
N GLY A 78 11.47 -0.85 -2.31
CA GLY A 78 11.66 0.54 -2.75
C GLY A 78 11.88 1.50 -1.61
N ASP A 79 12.28 2.71 -1.95
CA ASP A 79 12.63 3.75 -0.99
C ASP A 79 11.51 4.77 -0.78
N VAL A 80 10.61 4.90 -1.77
CA VAL A 80 9.49 5.82 -1.72
C VAL A 80 8.22 5.09 -2.16
N TYR A 81 7.18 5.18 -1.36
CA TYR A 81 5.89 4.60 -1.71
C TYR A 81 4.71 5.50 -1.38
N ALA A 82 3.63 5.30 -2.11
CA ALA A 82 2.31 5.78 -1.77
C ALA A 82 1.29 4.68 -2.07
N ALA A 83 0.36 4.48 -1.16
CA ALA A 83 -0.73 3.52 -1.32
C ALA A 83 -2.03 4.09 -0.77
N GLY A 84 -3.13 3.80 -1.44
CA GLY A 84 -4.45 4.23 -1.05
C GLY A 84 -5.48 3.12 -1.17
N SER A 85 -6.52 3.20 -0.36
CA SER A 85 -7.65 2.28 -0.40
C SER A 85 -8.97 3.01 -0.16
N ALA A 86 -10.00 2.56 -0.82
CA ALA A 86 -11.39 2.94 -0.56
C ALA A 86 -12.20 1.66 -0.37
N ASN A 87 -12.87 1.55 0.76
CA ASN A 87 -13.64 0.37 1.12
C ASN A 87 -15.08 0.77 1.47
N LEU A 88 -16.01 0.02 0.99
CA LEU A 88 -17.42 0.13 1.30
C LEU A 88 -17.86 -1.12 2.05
N LEU A 89 -18.29 -0.97 3.29
CA LEU A 89 -18.71 -2.06 4.16
C LEU A 89 -20.22 -2.06 4.28
N PHE A 90 -20.82 -3.22 4.11
CA PHE A 90 -22.27 -3.45 4.24
C PHE A 90 -22.53 -4.51 5.32
N PRO A 91 -23.61 -4.38 6.09
CA PRO A 91 -24.07 -5.47 6.92
C PRO A 91 -24.48 -6.64 6.06
N LEU A 92 -24.24 -7.86 6.52
CA LEU A 92 -24.68 -9.05 5.80
C LEU A 92 -26.22 -9.16 5.89
N PRO A 93 -26.92 -9.26 4.74
CA PRO A 93 -28.36 -9.48 4.78
C PRO A 93 -28.68 -10.77 5.51
N ARG A 94 -29.72 -10.78 6.35
CA ARG A 94 -30.18 -11.89 7.22
C ARG A 94 -29.32 -12.19 8.46
N VAL A 95 -28.16 -11.55 8.64
CA VAL A 95 -27.27 -11.81 9.79
C VAL A 95 -27.44 -10.77 10.89
N GLY A 96 -28.05 -9.62 10.56
CA GLY A 96 -28.26 -8.49 11.47
C GLY A 96 -27.03 -7.59 11.60
N THR A 97 -27.28 -6.35 11.97
CA THR A 97 -26.24 -5.31 12.11
C THR A 97 -25.36 -5.51 13.35
N GLU A 98 -25.83 -6.28 14.33
CA GLU A 98 -25.12 -6.53 15.60
C GLU A 98 -24.00 -7.57 15.48
N LYS A 99 -23.99 -8.37 14.42
CA LYS A 99 -22.96 -9.39 14.24
C LYS A 99 -21.70 -8.82 13.59
N PRO A 100 -20.53 -9.34 13.94
CA PRO A 100 -19.23 -8.83 13.48
C PRO A 100 -18.91 -9.15 12.00
N PHE A 101 -19.87 -9.71 11.27
CA PHE A 101 -19.70 -10.03 9.84
C PHE A 101 -20.14 -8.87 8.96
N ARG A 102 -19.27 -8.47 8.04
CA ARG A 102 -19.53 -7.43 7.05
C ARG A 102 -19.16 -7.93 5.66
N PHE A 103 -19.94 -7.56 4.68
CA PHE A 103 -19.53 -7.64 3.29
C PHE A 103 -18.76 -6.36 2.94
N GLN A 104 -17.68 -6.48 2.19
CA GLN A 104 -16.91 -5.33 1.72
C GLN A 104 -16.76 -5.36 0.20
N ALA A 105 -16.84 -4.16 -0.40
CA ALA A 105 -16.35 -3.90 -1.74
C ALA A 105 -15.20 -2.91 -1.60
N PHE A 106 -14.12 -3.08 -2.38
CA PHE A 106 -12.94 -2.24 -2.24
C PHE A 106 -12.28 -1.93 -3.57
N VAL A 107 -11.63 -0.79 -3.59
CA VAL A 107 -10.64 -0.41 -4.60
C VAL A 107 -9.41 0.04 -3.85
N ASN A 108 -8.27 -0.48 -4.22
CA ASN A 108 -7.00 -0.07 -3.65
C ASN A 108 -5.92 -0.01 -4.71
N GLY A 109 -4.86 0.67 -4.40
CA GLY A 109 -3.72 0.75 -5.27
C GLY A 109 -2.53 1.37 -4.59
N GLY A 110 -1.40 1.24 -5.25
CA GLY A 110 -0.17 1.80 -4.74
C GLY A 110 0.92 1.86 -5.78
N ARG A 111 1.97 2.54 -5.40
CA ARG A 111 3.18 2.67 -6.18
C ARG A 111 4.38 2.65 -5.25
N LEU A 112 5.38 1.87 -5.62
CA LEU A 112 6.64 1.75 -4.90
C LEU A 112 7.78 1.98 -5.89
N LEU A 113 8.67 2.91 -5.53
CA LEU A 113 9.82 3.29 -6.36
C LEU A 113 11.11 3.18 -5.55
N ALA A 114 12.17 2.73 -6.19
CA ALA A 114 13.52 2.86 -5.65
C ALA A 114 14.12 4.22 -6.05
N LEU A 115 14.91 4.80 -5.18
CA LEU A 115 15.73 5.97 -5.51
C LEU A 115 16.70 5.57 -6.62
N LYS A 116 16.79 6.41 -7.65
CA LYS A 116 17.78 6.22 -8.70
C LYS A 116 19.17 6.30 -8.10
N GLY A 117 19.95 5.26 -8.35
CA GLY A 117 21.36 5.28 -7.95
C GLY A 117 22.06 6.49 -8.55
N LEU A 118 22.75 7.23 -7.72
CA LEU A 118 23.58 8.34 -8.18
C LEU A 118 24.77 7.78 -8.97
N ASP A 119 24.95 8.26 -10.20
CA ASP A 119 26.12 7.95 -10.99
C ASP A 119 27.40 8.45 -10.29
N LYS A 120 28.56 7.87 -10.64
CA LYS A 120 29.83 8.19 -9.98
C LYS A 120 30.17 9.67 -10.00
N GLU A 121 29.74 10.40 -11.02
CA GLU A 121 29.97 11.85 -11.15
C GLU A 121 28.98 12.66 -10.29
N GLU A 122 27.76 12.23 -10.14
CA GLU A 122 26.73 12.89 -9.31
C GLU A 122 26.97 12.70 -7.81
N ARG A 123 27.76 11.73 -7.40
CA ARG A 123 28.10 11.46 -5.98
C ARG A 123 28.91 12.58 -5.32
N MET A 124 29.52 13.46 -6.08
CA MET A 124 30.30 14.60 -5.55
C MET A 124 29.44 15.82 -5.20
N ASP A 125 28.19 15.83 -5.61
CA ASP A 125 27.30 16.98 -5.41
C ASP A 125 26.41 16.74 -4.19
N SER A 126 26.54 17.56 -3.15
CA SER A 126 25.75 17.44 -1.91
C SER A 126 24.24 17.59 -2.16
N ASN A 127 23.86 18.20 -3.28
CA ASN A 127 22.46 18.39 -3.69
C ASN A 127 21.93 17.25 -4.54
N ALA A 128 22.76 16.33 -5.01
CA ALA A 128 22.35 15.25 -5.90
C ALA A 128 21.37 14.27 -5.23
N ALA A 129 21.59 13.97 -3.95
CA ALA A 129 20.69 13.14 -3.17
C ALA A 129 19.31 13.79 -3.04
N GLN A 130 19.22 15.08 -2.78
CA GLN A 130 17.96 15.82 -2.72
C GLN A 130 17.27 15.82 -4.08
N LYS A 131 18.01 16.08 -5.16
CA LYS A 131 17.47 16.08 -6.52
C LYS A 131 16.92 14.70 -6.93
N SER A 132 17.61 13.62 -6.56
CA SER A 132 17.16 12.25 -6.77
C SER A 132 15.85 11.96 -6.02
N VAL A 133 15.72 12.40 -4.77
CA VAL A 133 14.50 12.26 -3.99
C VAL A 133 13.35 13.05 -4.61
N TYR A 134 13.56 14.33 -4.96
CA TYR A 134 12.53 15.14 -5.59
C TYR A 134 12.08 14.57 -6.94
N SER A 135 13.00 14.09 -7.76
CA SER A 135 12.67 13.46 -9.04
C SER A 135 11.85 12.18 -8.85
N THR A 136 12.18 11.38 -7.83
CA THR A 136 11.45 10.15 -7.52
C THR A 136 10.04 10.44 -6.97
N ILE A 137 9.89 11.48 -6.13
CA ILE A 137 8.58 11.92 -5.65
C ILE A 137 7.74 12.46 -6.82
N ALA A 138 8.32 13.26 -7.70
CA ALA A 138 7.65 13.74 -8.91
C ALA A 138 7.23 12.57 -9.82
N GLU A 139 8.09 11.58 -9.97
CA GLU A 139 7.79 10.35 -10.70
C GLU A 139 6.67 9.55 -10.03
N LEU A 140 6.62 9.51 -8.69
CA LEU A 140 5.55 8.85 -7.94
C LEU A 140 4.18 9.45 -8.28
N GLY A 141 4.10 10.78 -8.41
CA GLY A 141 2.88 11.51 -8.78
C GLY A 141 2.56 11.47 -10.28
N ASN A 142 3.56 11.26 -11.12
CA ASN A 142 3.43 11.37 -12.58
C ASN A 142 3.19 10.02 -13.25
N GLY A 143 2.15 9.32 -12.85
CA GLY A 143 1.75 8.06 -13.50
C GLY A 143 0.66 7.35 -12.72
N LEU A 144 -0.13 6.55 -13.44
CA LEU A 144 -1.18 5.75 -12.81
C LEU A 144 -0.56 4.76 -11.83
N PRO A 145 -1.05 4.71 -10.58
CA PRO A 145 -0.67 3.66 -9.64
C PRO A 145 -1.17 2.30 -10.13
N SER A 146 -0.58 1.24 -9.63
CA SER A 146 -1.12 -0.08 -9.82
C SER A 146 -2.39 -0.21 -8.98
N LEU A 147 -3.47 -0.70 -9.60
CA LEU A 147 -4.82 -0.70 -9.04
C LEU A 147 -5.38 -2.11 -9.00
N ALA A 148 -6.11 -2.41 -7.96
CA ALA A 148 -6.94 -3.59 -7.85
C ALA A 148 -8.30 -3.25 -7.23
N ALA A 149 -9.31 -4.00 -7.64
CA ALA A 149 -10.63 -3.94 -7.05
C ALA A 149 -11.10 -5.33 -6.66
N GLY A 150 -12.05 -5.38 -5.75
CA GLY A 150 -12.58 -6.66 -5.31
C GLY A 150 -13.72 -6.52 -4.31
N PHE A 151 -14.16 -7.67 -3.86
CA PHE A 151 -15.16 -7.79 -2.83
C PHE A 151 -14.81 -8.94 -1.89
N GLY A 152 -15.37 -8.94 -0.71
CA GLY A 152 -15.06 -9.97 0.27
C GLY A 152 -15.92 -9.92 1.51
N LEU A 153 -15.59 -10.80 2.43
CA LEU A 153 -16.19 -10.89 3.74
C LEU A 153 -15.15 -10.48 4.79
N VAL A 154 -15.61 -9.68 5.72
CA VAL A 154 -14.82 -9.26 6.88
C VAL A 154 -15.49 -9.75 8.13
N TYR A 155 -14.71 -10.38 8.99
CA TYR A 155 -15.08 -10.70 10.34
C TYR A 155 -14.24 -9.84 11.29
N ALA A 156 -14.89 -8.89 11.93
CA ALA A 156 -14.25 -7.96 12.85
C ALA A 156 -14.36 -8.50 14.29
N HIS A 157 -13.29 -9.12 14.78
CA HIS A 157 -13.16 -9.51 16.18
C HIS A 157 -12.41 -8.40 16.93
N PRO A 158 -12.64 -8.18 18.26
CA PRO A 158 -11.94 -7.16 19.01
C PRO A 158 -10.40 -7.22 18.95
N VAL A 159 -9.84 -8.41 18.78
CA VAL A 159 -8.37 -8.64 18.75
C VAL A 159 -7.82 -8.75 17.35
N ALA A 160 -8.60 -9.25 16.40
CA ALA A 160 -8.12 -9.51 15.05
C ALA A 160 -9.23 -9.32 14.02
N ARG A 161 -8.84 -8.83 12.85
CA ARG A 161 -9.70 -8.71 11.70
C ARG A 161 -9.34 -9.80 10.69
N PHE A 162 -10.32 -10.62 10.34
CA PHE A 162 -10.18 -11.65 9.33
C PHE A 162 -10.85 -11.18 8.04
N GLU A 163 -10.17 -11.32 6.94
CA GLU A 163 -10.67 -10.92 5.63
C GLU A 163 -10.55 -12.07 4.63
N LEU A 164 -11.63 -12.38 3.96
CA LEU A 164 -11.64 -13.27 2.81
C LEU A 164 -12.07 -12.45 1.58
N ASN A 165 -11.13 -12.13 0.73
CA ASN A 165 -11.31 -11.23 -0.39
C ASN A 165 -11.15 -11.94 -1.73
N PHE A 166 -12.05 -11.67 -2.66
CA PHE A 166 -11.84 -11.95 -4.07
C PHE A 166 -11.39 -10.66 -4.75
N SER A 167 -10.19 -10.66 -5.28
CA SER A 167 -9.55 -9.48 -5.85
C SER A 167 -9.15 -9.69 -7.29
N LEU A 168 -9.23 -8.59 -8.04
CA LEU A 168 -8.86 -8.50 -9.44
C LEU A 168 -7.89 -7.34 -9.62
N PRO A 169 -6.65 -7.58 -10.07
CA PRO A 169 -5.78 -6.50 -10.49
C PRO A 169 -6.32 -5.87 -11.76
N LEU A 170 -6.54 -4.55 -11.74
CA LEU A 170 -7.06 -3.77 -12.86
C LEU A 170 -5.94 -3.13 -13.67
N VAL A 171 -4.94 -2.61 -12.97
CA VAL A 171 -3.75 -1.98 -13.57
C VAL A 171 -2.52 -2.62 -12.95
N LEU A 172 -1.69 -3.18 -13.81
CA LEU A 172 -0.40 -3.78 -13.48
C LEU A 172 0.69 -3.06 -14.24
N ARG A 173 1.74 -2.69 -13.56
CA ARG A 173 2.94 -2.15 -14.19
C ARG A 173 3.89 -3.29 -14.58
N LYS A 174 4.77 -2.99 -15.53
CA LYS A 174 5.78 -3.97 -15.97
C LYS A 174 6.67 -4.39 -14.79
N GLY A 175 6.75 -5.68 -14.56
CA GLY A 175 7.54 -6.27 -13.49
C GLY A 175 6.77 -6.52 -12.19
N GLU A 176 5.57 -6.00 -12.01
CA GLU A 176 4.75 -6.24 -10.82
C GLU A 176 3.95 -7.54 -10.93
N GLU A 177 3.68 -8.14 -9.77
CA GLU A 177 2.94 -9.41 -9.69
C GLU A 177 1.54 -9.23 -9.10
N GLY A 178 0.54 -9.18 -9.98
CA GLY A 178 -0.85 -9.27 -9.59
C GLY A 178 -1.26 -10.69 -9.21
N ARG A 179 -2.19 -10.80 -8.26
CA ARG A 179 -2.81 -12.07 -7.87
C ARG A 179 -4.32 -11.96 -7.99
N LYS A 180 -4.84 -12.56 -9.05
CA LYS A 180 -6.29 -12.70 -9.25
C LYS A 180 -6.82 -13.85 -8.41
N GLY A 181 -7.96 -13.66 -7.74
CA GLY A 181 -8.68 -14.71 -7.03
C GLY A 181 -8.83 -14.47 -5.55
N LEU A 182 -9.04 -15.55 -4.80
CA LEU A 182 -9.24 -15.50 -3.36
C LEU A 182 -7.93 -15.21 -2.62
N GLN A 183 -8.03 -14.27 -1.68
CA GLN A 183 -6.96 -13.91 -0.76
C GLN A 183 -7.53 -13.90 0.65
N PHE A 184 -6.83 -14.57 1.56
CA PHE A 184 -7.12 -14.55 2.97
C PHE A 184 -6.12 -13.65 3.69
N GLY A 185 -6.63 -12.76 4.53
CA GLY A 185 -5.83 -11.85 5.32
C GLY A 185 -6.24 -11.86 6.79
N ILE A 186 -5.26 -11.73 7.66
CA ILE A 186 -5.47 -11.54 9.10
C ILE A 186 -4.74 -10.25 9.47
N GLY A 187 -5.49 -9.27 9.95
CA GLY A 187 -4.95 -8.04 10.53
C GLY A 187 -5.12 -8.06 12.03
N ILE A 188 -4.05 -7.81 12.77
CA ILE A 188 -4.08 -7.68 14.22
C ILE A 188 -3.90 -6.18 14.51
N ASN A 189 -4.88 -5.57 15.18
CA ASN A 189 -4.76 -4.21 15.66
C ASN A 189 -4.21 -4.27 17.08
N PHE A 190 -2.98 -3.85 17.24
CA PHE A 190 -2.46 -3.54 18.56
C PHE A 190 -2.93 -2.12 18.90
N LEU A 191 -3.68 -2.01 19.99
CA LEU A 191 -4.04 -0.74 20.61
C LEU A 191 -2.82 -0.12 21.27
#